data_a8f2f4eeac2ad9336a177e8af74ba76c
#
_entry.id   a8f2f4eeac2ad9336a177e8af74ba76c
#
_cell.length_a   1.000
_cell.length_b   1.000
_cell.length_c   1.000
_cell.angle_alpha   90.00
_cell.angle_beta   90.00
_cell.angle_gamma   90.00
#
_symmetry.space_group_name_H-M   'P 1'
#
loop_
_entity.id
_entity.type
_entity.pdbx_description
1 polymer ?
#
loop_
_entity_poly.entity_id
_entity_poly.type
_entity_poly.pdbx_seq_one_letter_code
_entity_poly.pdbx_strand_id
1 'polypeptide(L)'
;RILRVTVFLLSLFITPAWYLMVSVPDRLPGWLDFLSSPEPVSLSLLSQLLVVEFLIDVLKLASLNTPDSLSNSFSMLGALVLGDFAVQAGWLGPEVLVYMAFVSVAGFAQPSYELGYAFKLLRVALLLLTAAFDVWGFCLGFVGILVLLATTKPLVGHGYLYPLIPFNGKALRRLLVREPINRDNT
;
A
#
# COMPACT_ATOMS: atom_id res chain seq x y z
N ARG A 1 -11.18 -13.55 -3.95
CA ARG A 1 -11.42 -12.76 -2.72
C ARG A 1 -10.20 -12.73 -1.82
N ILE A 2 -9.62 -13.88 -1.47
CA ILE A 2 -8.39 -13.97 -0.65
C ILE A 2 -7.28 -13.12 -1.25
N LEU A 3 -6.96 -13.32 -2.52
CA LEU A 3 -5.90 -12.57 -3.22
C LEU A 3 -6.13 -11.05 -3.13
N ARG A 4 -7.36 -10.58 -3.28
CA ARG A 4 -7.67 -9.15 -3.15
C ARG A 4 -7.38 -8.62 -1.75
N VAL A 5 -7.82 -9.34 -0.70
CA VAL A 5 -7.55 -8.96 0.69
C VAL A 5 -6.05 -8.97 0.98
N THR A 6 -5.33 -9.97 0.50
CA THR A 6 -3.87 -10.06 0.64
C THR A 6 -3.17 -8.88 -0.04
N VAL A 7 -3.55 -8.55 -1.28
CA VAL A 7 -2.98 -7.40 -2.01
C VAL A 7 -3.26 -6.08 -1.28
N PHE A 8 -4.43 -5.91 -0.67
CA PHE A 8 -4.74 -4.72 0.13
C PHE A 8 -3.85 -4.59 1.34
N LEU A 9 -3.74 -5.65 2.14
CA LEU A 9 -2.89 -5.65 3.32
C LEU A 9 -1.41 -5.41 2.94
N LEU A 10 -0.93 -6.09 1.91
CA LEU A 10 0.42 -5.88 1.41
C LEU A 10 0.63 -4.44 0.95
N SER A 11 -0.30 -3.86 0.19
CA SER A 11 -0.15 -2.48 -0.28
C SER A 11 -0.13 -1.45 0.84
N LEU A 12 -0.77 -1.74 1.98
CA LEU A 12 -0.78 -0.87 3.14
C LEU A 12 0.53 -0.93 3.93
N PHE A 13 1.08 -2.13 4.10
CA PHE A 13 2.20 -2.36 5.02
C PHE A 13 3.57 -2.48 4.36
N ILE A 14 3.64 -2.80 3.06
CA ILE A 14 4.91 -3.14 2.39
C ILE A 14 5.93 -2.00 2.46
N THR A 15 5.53 -0.77 2.16
CA THR A 15 6.43 0.39 2.17
C THR A 15 6.86 0.81 3.58
N PRO A 16 5.97 0.95 4.58
CA PRO A 16 6.41 1.25 5.94
C PRO A 16 7.24 0.13 6.59
N ALA A 17 6.90 -1.14 6.29
CA ALA A 17 7.66 -2.27 6.80
C ALA A 17 9.07 -2.33 6.19
N TRP A 18 9.18 -2.12 4.87
CA TRP A 18 10.49 -2.04 4.22
C TRP A 18 11.30 -0.85 4.72
N TYR A 19 10.69 0.33 4.87
CA TYR A 19 11.36 1.49 5.47
C TYR A 19 11.90 1.17 6.87
N LEU A 20 11.10 0.49 7.69
CA LEU A 20 11.55 0.06 9.02
C LEU A 20 12.72 -0.92 8.96
N MET A 21 12.69 -1.87 8.04
CA MET A 21 13.80 -2.83 7.85
C MET A 21 15.12 -2.11 7.51
N VAL A 22 15.07 -1.14 6.61
CA VAL A 22 16.23 -0.35 6.23
C VAL A 22 16.73 0.56 7.39
N SER A 23 15.79 1.08 8.19
CA SER A 23 16.13 1.98 9.31
C SER A 23 16.73 1.26 10.52
N VAL A 24 16.41 -0.03 10.72
CA VAL A 24 16.87 -0.80 11.89
C VAL A 24 17.49 -2.14 11.45
N PRO A 25 18.64 -2.12 10.73
CA PRO A 25 19.24 -3.32 10.16
C PRO A 25 19.71 -4.31 11.25
N ASP A 26 20.17 -3.83 12.40
CA ASP A 26 20.71 -4.65 13.49
C ASP A 26 19.72 -5.66 14.11
N ARG A 27 18.44 -5.49 13.86
CA ARG A 27 17.38 -6.37 14.38
C ARG A 27 16.89 -7.39 13.37
N LEU A 28 17.41 -7.37 12.14
CA LEU A 28 16.97 -8.26 11.07
C LEU A 28 17.71 -9.60 11.13
N PRO A 29 17.01 -10.70 10.82
CA PRO A 29 17.67 -11.98 10.56
C PRO A 29 18.54 -11.87 9.29
N GLY A 30 19.74 -12.45 9.28
CA GLY A 30 20.71 -12.31 8.20
C GLY A 30 20.24 -12.74 6.80
N TRP A 31 19.16 -13.54 6.70
CA TRP A 31 18.55 -13.90 5.42
C TRP A 31 17.73 -12.77 4.77
N LEU A 32 17.47 -11.67 5.50
CA LEU A 32 16.79 -10.47 5.01
C LEU A 32 17.76 -9.32 4.67
N ASP A 33 19.06 -9.50 4.84
CA ASP A 33 20.06 -8.43 4.64
C ASP A 33 20.01 -7.85 3.22
N PHE A 34 19.63 -8.65 2.22
CA PHE A 34 19.48 -8.18 0.85
C PHE A 34 18.35 -7.14 0.67
N LEU A 35 17.39 -7.08 1.59
CA LEU A 35 16.30 -6.09 1.59
C LEU A 35 16.67 -4.80 2.34
N SER A 36 17.66 -4.88 3.22
CA SER A 36 18.05 -3.78 4.11
C SER A 36 19.17 -2.89 3.57
N SER A 37 19.75 -3.24 2.43
CA SER A 37 20.92 -2.54 1.86
C SER A 37 20.57 -1.89 0.52
N PRO A 38 19.72 -0.84 0.50
CA PRO A 38 19.45 -0.09 -0.73
C PRO A 38 20.72 0.60 -1.23
N GLU A 39 20.83 0.80 -2.54
CA GLU A 39 21.94 1.53 -3.12
C GLU A 39 22.02 2.96 -2.57
N PRO A 40 23.22 3.49 -2.33
CA PRO A 40 23.39 4.85 -1.86
C PRO A 40 22.99 5.85 -2.95
N VAL A 41 21.99 6.66 -2.67
CA VAL A 41 21.45 7.69 -3.58
C VAL A 41 21.43 9.05 -2.87
N SER A 42 21.24 10.13 -3.65
CA SER A 42 21.30 11.49 -3.14
C SER A 42 20.18 11.84 -2.16
N LEU A 43 18.99 11.23 -2.31
CA LEU A 43 17.83 11.50 -1.47
C LEU A 43 17.70 10.48 -0.34
N SER A 44 17.23 10.94 0.83
CA SER A 44 16.88 10.02 1.93
C SER A 44 15.74 9.08 1.51
N LEU A 45 15.72 7.86 2.03
CA LEU A 45 14.73 6.85 1.67
C LEU A 45 13.28 7.34 1.86
N LEU A 46 13.01 8.06 2.96
CA LEU A 46 11.70 8.67 3.19
C LEU A 46 11.32 9.66 2.10
N SER A 47 12.25 10.55 1.72
CA SER A 47 12.01 11.52 0.66
C SER A 47 11.73 10.86 -0.67
N GLN A 48 12.46 9.81 -1.01
CA GLN A 48 12.25 9.03 -2.24
C GLN A 48 10.84 8.44 -2.27
N LEU A 49 10.41 7.77 -1.19
CA LEU A 49 9.08 7.18 -1.10
C LEU A 49 7.96 8.21 -1.23
N LEU A 50 8.09 9.37 -0.57
CA LEU A 50 7.10 10.44 -0.64
C LEU A 50 7.05 11.11 -2.03
N VAL A 51 8.21 11.32 -2.65
CA VAL A 51 8.29 11.89 -4.01
C VAL A 51 7.62 10.95 -5.01
N VAL A 52 7.94 9.64 -4.97
CA VAL A 52 7.34 8.68 -5.89
C VAL A 52 5.83 8.54 -5.64
N GLU A 53 5.37 8.56 -4.38
CA GLU A 53 3.94 8.57 -4.06
C GLU A 53 3.21 9.77 -4.67
N PHE A 54 3.83 10.96 -4.57
CA PHE A 54 3.29 12.17 -5.19
C PHE A 54 3.29 12.09 -6.72
N LEU A 55 4.35 11.58 -7.32
CA LEU A 55 4.45 11.41 -8.77
C LEU A 55 3.39 10.43 -9.32
N ILE A 56 3.13 9.34 -8.61
CA ILE A 56 2.04 8.40 -8.95
C ILE A 56 0.68 9.11 -8.95
N ASP A 57 0.43 10.01 -8.00
CA ASP A 57 -0.82 10.77 -7.98
C ASP A 57 -0.93 11.75 -9.12
N VAL A 58 0.15 12.46 -9.44
CA VAL A 58 0.18 13.35 -10.59
C VAL A 58 -0.11 12.57 -11.87
N LEU A 59 0.48 11.39 -12.04
CA LEU A 59 0.21 10.53 -13.20
C LEU A 59 -1.25 10.07 -13.25
N LYS A 60 -1.84 9.71 -12.11
CA LYS A 60 -3.27 9.34 -12.02
C LYS A 60 -4.17 10.52 -12.40
N LEU A 61 -3.89 11.71 -11.87
CA LEU A 61 -4.64 12.92 -12.21
C LEU A 61 -4.50 13.29 -13.69
N ALA A 62 -3.31 13.20 -14.22
CA ALA A 62 -3.06 13.44 -15.64
C ALA A 62 -3.85 12.46 -16.53
N SER A 63 -3.88 11.17 -16.16
CA SER A 63 -4.62 10.14 -16.87
C SER A 63 -6.13 10.39 -16.86
N LEU A 64 -6.70 10.91 -15.77
CA LEU A 64 -8.14 11.21 -15.69
C LEU A 64 -8.56 12.42 -16.57
N ASN A 65 -7.64 13.35 -16.81
CA ASN A 65 -7.91 14.56 -17.56
C ASN A 65 -7.50 14.48 -19.05
N THR A 66 -6.95 13.35 -19.49
CA THR A 66 -6.47 13.16 -20.86
C THR A 66 -7.44 12.26 -21.64
N PRO A 67 -7.73 12.56 -22.93
CA PRO A 67 -8.50 11.66 -23.78
C PRO A 67 -7.90 10.26 -23.82
N ASP A 68 -8.75 9.22 -23.85
CA ASP A 68 -8.34 7.81 -23.76
C ASP A 68 -7.25 7.41 -24.76
N SER A 69 -7.28 7.98 -25.98
CA SER A 69 -6.30 7.71 -27.02
C SER A 69 -4.86 8.17 -26.68
N LEU A 70 -4.71 9.19 -25.86
CA LEU A 70 -3.42 9.77 -25.47
C LEU A 70 -3.01 9.39 -24.06
N SER A 71 -3.97 9.06 -23.17
CA SER A 71 -3.75 8.74 -21.78
C SER A 71 -2.72 7.61 -21.59
N ASN A 72 -2.81 6.56 -22.41
CA ASN A 72 -1.89 5.43 -22.33
C ASN A 72 -0.45 5.84 -22.70
N SER A 73 -0.28 6.67 -23.73
CA SER A 73 1.04 7.17 -24.17
C SER A 73 1.66 8.09 -23.14
N PHE A 74 0.90 9.00 -22.54
CA PHE A 74 1.38 9.88 -21.48
C PHE A 74 1.75 9.12 -20.19
N SER A 75 0.96 8.12 -19.81
CA SER A 75 1.28 7.27 -18.67
C SER A 75 2.57 6.47 -18.88
N MET A 76 2.77 5.96 -20.10
CA MET A 76 3.96 5.20 -20.47
C MET A 76 5.21 6.09 -20.50
N LEU A 77 5.12 7.27 -21.13
CA LEU A 77 6.20 8.26 -21.14
C LEU A 77 6.53 8.74 -19.72
N GLY A 78 5.51 9.05 -18.91
CA GLY A 78 5.69 9.46 -17.52
C GLY A 78 6.40 8.40 -16.68
N ALA A 79 6.00 7.15 -16.79
CA ALA A 79 6.64 6.05 -16.08
C ALA A 79 8.10 5.84 -16.52
N LEU A 80 8.39 5.94 -17.83
CA LEU A 80 9.73 5.77 -18.38
C LEU A 80 10.64 6.93 -17.99
N VAL A 81 10.16 8.18 -18.15
CA VAL A 81 10.94 9.36 -17.80
C VAL A 81 11.22 9.44 -16.31
N LEU A 82 10.21 9.20 -15.47
CA LEU A 82 10.36 9.30 -14.02
C LEU A 82 11.15 8.11 -13.45
N GLY A 83 10.93 6.89 -13.99
CA GLY A 83 11.63 5.71 -13.51
C GLY A 83 13.08 5.68 -13.93
N ASP A 84 13.33 5.66 -15.22
CA ASP A 84 14.66 5.41 -15.78
C ASP A 84 15.61 6.58 -15.53
N PHE A 85 15.18 7.83 -15.86
CA PHE A 85 16.03 9.00 -15.68
C PHE A 85 16.27 9.36 -14.21
N ALA A 86 15.31 9.16 -13.32
CA ALA A 86 15.51 9.46 -11.90
C ALA A 86 16.50 8.49 -11.23
N VAL A 87 16.51 7.22 -11.66
CA VAL A 87 17.52 6.24 -11.23
C VAL A 87 18.88 6.58 -11.82
N GLN A 88 18.97 6.86 -13.13
CA GLN A 88 20.23 7.24 -13.77
C GLN A 88 20.82 8.53 -13.20
N ALA A 89 19.99 9.47 -12.77
CA ALA A 89 20.42 10.70 -12.11
C ALA A 89 20.85 10.48 -10.65
N GLY A 90 20.69 9.27 -10.09
CA GLY A 90 21.01 8.95 -8.72
C GLY A 90 20.09 9.63 -7.69
N TRP A 91 18.86 9.96 -8.08
CA TRP A 91 17.86 10.55 -7.18
C TRP A 91 17.03 9.48 -6.47
N LEU A 92 16.68 8.43 -7.20
CA LEU A 92 15.84 7.33 -6.71
C LEU A 92 16.61 6.01 -6.79
N GLY A 93 16.50 5.20 -5.73
CA GLY A 93 16.97 3.82 -5.76
C GLY A 93 16.02 2.93 -6.58
N PRO A 94 16.54 1.94 -7.32
CA PRO A 94 15.73 1.01 -8.08
C PRO A 94 14.77 0.21 -7.19
N GLU A 95 15.14 -0.09 -5.97
CA GLU A 95 14.30 -0.80 -4.99
C GLU A 95 13.03 0.00 -4.65
N VAL A 96 13.17 1.32 -4.46
CA VAL A 96 12.02 2.22 -4.21
C VAL A 96 11.00 2.10 -5.32
N LEU A 97 11.45 2.10 -6.58
CA LEU A 97 10.56 1.97 -7.72
C LEU A 97 9.83 0.62 -7.76
N VAL A 98 10.52 -0.48 -7.41
CA VAL A 98 9.91 -1.81 -7.36
C VAL A 98 8.78 -1.86 -6.33
N TYR A 99 9.02 -1.39 -5.09
CA TYR A 99 8.00 -1.37 -4.05
C TYR A 99 6.83 -0.45 -4.41
N MET A 100 7.14 0.73 -4.95
CA MET A 100 6.11 1.69 -5.33
C MET A 100 5.32 1.27 -6.58
N ALA A 101 5.95 0.56 -7.51
CA ALA A 101 5.25 -0.06 -8.65
C ALA A 101 4.24 -1.10 -8.16
N PHE A 102 4.64 -1.98 -7.22
CA PHE A 102 3.72 -2.93 -6.61
C PHE A 102 2.52 -2.23 -5.96
N VAL A 103 2.78 -1.19 -5.15
CA VAL A 103 1.73 -0.41 -4.49
C VAL A 103 0.80 0.25 -5.49
N SER A 104 1.34 0.80 -6.58
CA SER A 104 0.55 1.43 -7.64
C SER A 104 -0.37 0.42 -8.34
N VAL A 105 0.16 -0.73 -8.73
CA VAL A 105 -0.62 -1.82 -9.35
C VAL A 105 -1.67 -2.38 -8.37
N ALA A 106 -1.32 -2.54 -7.10
CA ALA A 106 -2.27 -2.95 -6.05
C ALA A 106 -3.45 -1.97 -5.91
N GLY A 107 -3.23 -0.69 -6.19
CA GLY A 107 -4.27 0.33 -6.21
C GLY A 107 -5.38 0.03 -7.24
N PHE A 108 -5.05 -0.56 -8.39
CA PHE A 108 -6.06 -0.94 -9.40
C PHE A 108 -6.90 -2.15 -9.01
N ALA A 109 -6.45 -2.97 -8.05
CA ALA A 109 -7.22 -4.09 -7.52
C ALA A 109 -8.34 -3.66 -6.57
N GLN A 110 -8.39 -2.38 -6.21
CA GLN A 110 -9.36 -1.84 -5.25
C GLN A 110 -10.73 -1.62 -5.93
N PRO A 111 -11.83 -1.89 -5.20
CA PRO A 111 -13.17 -1.83 -5.77
C PRO A 111 -13.69 -0.39 -5.95
N SER A 112 -13.13 0.59 -5.22
CA SER A 112 -13.50 2.00 -5.33
C SER A 112 -12.30 2.91 -5.17
N TYR A 113 -12.37 4.09 -5.81
CA TYR A 113 -11.32 5.11 -5.71
C TYR A 113 -11.16 5.66 -4.29
N GLU A 114 -12.28 5.87 -3.59
CA GLU A 114 -12.31 6.40 -2.23
C GLU A 114 -11.57 5.48 -1.26
N LEU A 115 -11.81 4.17 -1.38
CA LEU A 115 -11.11 3.17 -0.60
C LEU A 115 -9.61 3.19 -0.91
N GLY A 116 -9.25 3.34 -2.18
CA GLY A 116 -7.87 3.47 -2.61
C GLY A 116 -7.15 4.64 -1.97
N TYR A 117 -7.78 5.82 -1.96
CA TYR A 117 -7.24 7.01 -1.31
C TYR A 117 -7.16 6.87 0.21
N ALA A 118 -8.16 6.25 0.85
CA ALA A 118 -8.12 5.98 2.28
C ALA A 118 -6.92 5.09 2.66
N PHE A 119 -6.69 4.00 1.93
CA PHE A 119 -5.53 3.12 2.14
C PHE A 119 -4.20 3.83 1.90
N LYS A 120 -4.14 4.69 0.88
CA LYS A 120 -2.98 5.53 0.62
C LYS A 120 -2.67 6.46 1.80
N LEU A 121 -3.67 7.21 2.29
CA LEU A 121 -3.49 8.12 3.41
C LEU A 121 -3.03 7.37 4.67
N LEU A 122 -3.62 6.20 4.94
CA LEU A 122 -3.21 5.35 6.06
C LEU A 122 -1.76 4.86 5.89
N ARG A 123 -1.36 4.45 4.68
CA ARG A 123 0.02 4.05 4.39
C ARG A 123 1.01 5.19 4.60
N VAL A 124 0.72 6.38 4.05
CA VAL A 124 1.59 7.56 4.22
C VAL A 124 1.67 7.96 5.69
N ALA A 125 0.56 7.96 6.41
CA ALA A 125 0.56 8.24 7.84
C ALA A 125 1.39 7.21 8.63
N LEU A 126 1.24 5.92 8.32
CA LEU A 126 2.03 4.86 8.93
C LEU A 126 3.53 5.01 8.62
N LEU A 127 3.87 5.35 7.38
CA LEU A 127 5.25 5.61 6.96
C LEU A 127 5.85 6.78 7.74
N LEU A 128 5.14 7.90 7.88
CA LEU A 128 5.59 9.06 8.63
C LEU A 128 5.75 8.76 10.12
N LEU A 129 4.82 8.01 10.71
CA LEU A 129 4.94 7.56 12.11
C LEU A 129 6.15 6.64 12.30
N THR A 130 6.38 5.73 11.35
CA THR A 130 7.56 4.85 11.38
C THR A 130 8.84 5.66 11.23
N ALA A 131 8.87 6.67 10.38
CA ALA A 131 10.03 7.53 10.21
C ALA A 131 10.34 8.41 11.44
N ALA A 132 9.31 8.76 12.23
CA ALA A 132 9.46 9.59 13.43
C ALA A 132 9.86 8.78 14.68
N PHE A 133 9.37 7.55 14.82
CA PHE A 133 9.49 6.74 16.03
C PHE A 133 9.99 5.31 15.80
N ASP A 134 10.50 5.00 14.62
CA ASP A 134 11.00 3.68 14.22
C ASP A 134 9.98 2.54 14.52
N VAL A 135 10.43 1.50 15.21
CA VAL A 135 9.59 0.34 15.58
C VAL A 135 8.35 0.75 16.37
N TRP A 136 8.47 1.70 17.30
CA TRP A 136 7.34 2.17 18.08
C TRP A 136 6.31 2.90 17.23
N GLY A 137 6.76 3.69 16.26
CA GLY A 137 5.91 4.37 15.29
C GLY A 137 5.11 3.38 14.44
N PHE A 138 5.77 2.34 13.97
CA PHE A 138 5.11 1.27 13.22
C PHE A 138 4.04 0.54 14.05
N CYS A 139 4.39 0.15 15.29
CA CYS A 139 3.45 -0.51 16.20
C CYS A 139 2.24 0.38 16.55
N LEU A 140 2.50 1.65 16.90
CA LEU A 140 1.44 2.62 17.22
C LEU A 140 0.53 2.88 16.01
N GLY A 141 1.12 3.06 14.84
CA GLY A 141 0.36 3.27 13.61
C GLY A 141 -0.47 2.04 13.22
N PHE A 142 0.08 0.84 13.38
CA PHE A 142 -0.65 -0.40 13.17
C PHE A 142 -1.87 -0.52 14.10
N VAL A 143 -1.66 -0.31 15.40
CA VAL A 143 -2.77 -0.29 16.39
C VAL A 143 -3.76 0.81 16.07
N GLY A 144 -3.29 2.00 15.70
CA GLY A 144 -4.14 3.12 15.29
C GLY A 144 -5.04 2.77 14.11
N ILE A 145 -4.51 2.12 13.09
CA ILE A 145 -5.30 1.62 11.95
C ILE A 145 -6.35 0.62 12.39
N LEU A 146 -5.99 -0.33 13.25
CA LEU A 146 -6.96 -1.32 13.79
C LEU A 146 -8.07 -0.65 14.59
N VAL A 147 -7.73 0.32 15.44
CA VAL A 147 -8.71 1.10 16.23
C VAL A 147 -9.62 1.90 15.30
N LEU A 148 -9.05 2.56 14.29
CA LEU A 148 -9.81 3.32 13.31
C LEU A 148 -10.82 2.42 12.59
N LEU A 149 -10.40 1.25 12.11
CA LEU A 149 -11.28 0.29 11.46
C LEU A 149 -12.35 -0.27 12.40
N ALA A 150 -12.03 -0.45 13.70
CA ALA A 150 -12.97 -0.93 14.70
C ALA A 150 -14.01 0.13 15.10
N THR A 151 -13.61 1.39 15.17
CA THR A 151 -14.47 2.51 15.60
C THR A 151 -15.29 3.11 14.46
N THR A 152 -14.87 2.93 13.21
CA THR A 152 -15.60 3.44 12.05
C THR A 152 -16.91 2.68 11.90
N LYS A 153 -18.03 3.38 12.09
CA LYS A 153 -19.37 2.83 11.93
C LYS A 153 -19.75 2.87 10.44
N PRO A 154 -20.07 1.73 9.82
CA PRO A 154 -20.59 1.73 8.46
C PRO A 154 -21.99 2.35 8.43
N LEU A 155 -22.33 3.01 7.35
CA LEU A 155 -23.66 3.61 7.12
C LEU A 155 -24.76 2.55 7.08
N VAL A 156 -24.45 1.32 6.65
CA VAL A 156 -25.39 0.20 6.55
C VAL A 156 -24.69 -1.11 6.91
N GLY A 157 -25.28 -1.92 7.80
CA GLY A 157 -24.83 -3.28 8.06
C GLY A 157 -23.88 -3.44 9.28
N HIS A 158 -23.07 -4.47 9.24
CA HIS A 158 -22.12 -4.82 10.31
C HIS A 158 -20.82 -4.02 10.16
N GLY A 159 -20.07 -3.83 11.27
CA GLY A 159 -18.80 -3.08 11.29
C GLY A 159 -17.78 -3.57 10.25
N TYR A 160 -16.84 -2.71 9.86
CA TYR A 160 -15.81 -3.03 8.86
C TYR A 160 -14.94 -4.24 9.23
N LEU A 161 -14.76 -4.50 10.53
CA LEU A 161 -14.05 -5.67 11.03
C LEU A 161 -14.91 -6.94 11.15
N TYR A 162 -16.21 -6.88 10.81
CA TYR A 162 -17.01 -8.10 10.73
C TYR A 162 -16.50 -8.97 9.56
N PRO A 163 -16.26 -10.28 9.71
CA PRO A 163 -16.61 -11.15 10.83
C PRO A 163 -15.46 -11.43 11.83
N LEU A 164 -14.44 -10.59 11.90
CA LEU A 164 -13.37 -10.72 12.88
C LEU A 164 -13.81 -10.25 14.28
N ILE A 165 -14.57 -9.15 14.33
CA ILE A 165 -15.10 -8.61 15.60
C ILE A 165 -16.60 -8.28 15.42
N PRO A 166 -17.54 -9.02 16.08
CA PRO A 166 -17.34 -10.25 16.85
C PRO A 166 -16.94 -11.44 15.97
N PHE A 167 -16.09 -12.33 16.49
CA PHE A 167 -15.54 -13.43 15.70
C PHE A 167 -16.63 -14.42 15.27
N ASN A 168 -16.83 -14.55 13.97
CA ASN A 168 -17.74 -15.51 13.35
C ASN A 168 -17.02 -16.31 12.27
N GLY A 169 -16.51 -17.50 12.66
CA GLY A 169 -15.72 -18.36 11.76
C GLY A 169 -16.48 -18.81 10.52
N LYS A 170 -17.81 -19.02 10.61
CA LYS A 170 -18.64 -19.41 9.45
C LYS A 170 -18.75 -18.26 8.44
N ALA A 171 -18.97 -17.03 8.93
CA ALA A 171 -19.03 -15.85 8.08
C ALA A 171 -17.65 -15.51 7.49
N LEU A 172 -16.57 -15.69 8.24
CA LEU A 172 -15.19 -15.51 7.75
C LEU A 172 -14.88 -16.49 6.61
N ARG A 173 -15.26 -17.76 6.76
CA ARG A 173 -15.09 -18.76 5.70
C ARG A 173 -15.88 -18.39 4.43
N ARG A 174 -17.13 -17.95 4.56
CA ARG A 174 -17.95 -17.48 3.42
C ARG A 174 -17.38 -16.23 2.73
N LEU A 175 -16.72 -15.37 3.49
CA LEU A 175 -16.05 -14.19 2.95
C LEU A 175 -14.83 -14.57 2.12
N LEU A 176 -14.04 -15.53 2.60
CA LEU A 176 -12.81 -15.98 1.94
C LEU A 176 -13.07 -16.98 0.83
N VAL A 177 -13.96 -17.96 1.04
CA VAL A 177 -14.27 -19.04 0.11
C VAL A 177 -15.70 -18.90 -0.37
N ARG A 178 -15.91 -18.97 -1.69
CA ARG A 178 -17.25 -18.92 -2.29
C ARG A 178 -17.96 -20.27 -2.02
N GLU A 179 -18.93 -20.29 -1.12
CA GLU A 179 -19.84 -21.43 -0.97
C GLU A 179 -20.94 -21.35 -2.05
N PRO A 180 -21.40 -22.50 -2.61
CA PRO A 180 -22.55 -22.52 -3.50
C PRO A 180 -23.78 -22.02 -2.73
N ILE A 181 -24.60 -21.20 -3.39
CA ILE A 181 -25.88 -20.72 -2.84
C ILE A 181 -26.81 -21.93 -2.82
N ASN A 182 -26.98 -22.52 -1.66
CA ASN A 182 -27.99 -23.56 -1.49
C ASN A 182 -29.36 -22.89 -1.50
N ARG A 183 -30.22 -23.23 -2.48
CA ARG A 183 -31.56 -22.66 -2.65
C ARG A 183 -32.59 -23.11 -1.61
N ASP A 184 -32.17 -23.94 -0.65
CA ASP A 184 -33.08 -24.61 0.27
C ASP A 184 -33.37 -23.85 1.57
N ASN A 185 -33.04 -22.56 1.66
CA ASN A 185 -33.37 -21.70 2.82
C ASN A 185 -34.08 -20.40 2.36
N THR A 186 -35.21 -20.54 1.66
CA THR A 186 -36.23 -19.50 1.58
C THR A 186 -37.43 -19.90 2.43
#